data_5d4335ade4ff35e5167a211112dc9b5d
#
_entry.id   5d4335ade4ff35e5167a211112dc9b5d
#
_cell.length_a   1.000
_cell.length_b   1.000
_cell.length_c   1.000
_cell.angle_alpha   90.00
_cell.angle_beta   90.00
_cell.angle_gamma   90.00
#
_symmetry.space_group_name_H-M   'P 1'
#
loop_
_entity.id
_entity.type
_entity.pdbx_description
1 polymer ?
#
loop_
_entity_poly.entity_id
_entity_poly.type
_entity_poly.pdbx_seq_one_letter_code
_entity_poly.pdbx_strand_id
1 'polypeptide(L)' 'MEKIKVTLTKSLIAAKPNQKATAASLGLVKIGDSIVHEAGPVINGKIKVLAHLVTVEKA' A
#
# COMPACT_ATOMS: atom_id res chain seq x y z
N MET A 1 9.64 -13.91 10.59
CA MET A 1 8.96 -13.26 9.47
C MET A 1 8.70 -11.81 9.84
N GLU A 2 9.01 -10.92 8.94
CA GLU A 2 8.87 -9.49 9.21
C GLU A 2 7.48 -9.02 8.83
N LYS A 3 6.97 -8.07 9.59
CA LYS A 3 5.73 -7.39 9.26
C LYS A 3 6.04 -5.96 8.88
N ILE A 4 5.27 -5.43 7.96
CA ILE A 4 5.41 -4.05 7.52
C ILE A 4 4.08 -3.35 7.65
N LYS A 5 4.14 -2.06 7.94
CA LYS A 5 2.97 -1.21 8.02
C LYS A 5 2.95 -0.32 6.78
N VAL A 6 1.90 -0.44 6.00
CA VAL A 6 1.71 0.35 4.79
C VAL A 6 0.66 1.41 5.08
N THR A 7 1.02 2.66 4.90
CA THR A 7 0.12 3.79 5.14
C THR A 7 -0.10 4.54 3.83
N LEU A 8 -1.35 4.78 3.48
CA LEU A 8 -1.68 5.56 2.30
C LEU A 8 -1.50 7.04 2.62
N THR A 9 -0.55 7.68 1.94
CA THR A 9 -0.21 9.09 2.20
C THR A 9 -0.74 10.04 1.15
N LYS A 10 -1.10 9.53 -0.03
CA LYS A 10 -1.62 10.36 -1.12
C LYS A 10 -2.96 9.84 -1.61
N SER A 11 -3.75 10.76 -2.18
CA SER A 11 -5.08 10.43 -2.67
C SER A 11 -5.03 9.45 -3.83
N LEU A 12 -5.95 8.49 -3.85
CA LEU A 12 -6.12 7.57 -4.95
C LEU A 12 -6.90 8.18 -6.11
N ILE A 13 -7.49 9.36 -5.92
CA ILE A 13 -8.27 10.02 -6.97
C ILE A 13 -7.41 10.28 -8.20
N ALA A 14 -6.15 10.68 -7.99
CA ALA A 14 -5.20 10.94 -9.07
C ALA A 14 -4.42 9.68 -9.48
N ALA A 15 -4.66 8.55 -8.85
CA ALA A 15 -3.93 7.33 -9.14
C ALA A 15 -4.47 6.64 -10.40
N LYS A 16 -3.62 5.86 -11.05
CA LYS A 16 -4.03 5.05 -12.17
C LYS A 16 -4.96 3.93 -11.72
N PRO A 17 -5.85 3.42 -12.60
CA PRO A 17 -6.79 2.37 -12.20
C PRO A 17 -6.14 1.13 -11.60
N ASN A 18 -5.00 0.69 -12.14
CA ASN A 18 -4.29 -0.46 -11.59
C ASN A 18 -3.73 -0.19 -10.20
N GLN A 19 -3.33 1.05 -9.92
CA GLN A 19 -2.87 1.45 -8.60
C GLN A 19 -4.02 1.45 -7.61
N LYS A 20 -5.19 1.96 -8.02
CA LYS A 20 -6.39 1.92 -7.18
C LYS A 20 -6.76 0.48 -6.83
N ALA A 21 -6.75 -0.41 -7.82
CA ALA A 21 -7.07 -1.81 -7.60
C ALA A 21 -6.05 -2.46 -6.64
N THR A 22 -4.78 -2.15 -6.81
CA THR A 22 -3.73 -2.67 -5.94
C THR A 22 -3.93 -2.19 -4.50
N ALA A 23 -4.19 -0.90 -4.32
CA ALA A 23 -4.45 -0.34 -2.99
C ALA A 23 -5.69 -0.96 -2.35
N ALA A 24 -6.75 -1.14 -3.12
CA ALA A 24 -7.95 -1.78 -2.62
C ALA A 24 -7.69 -3.23 -2.17
N SER A 25 -6.84 -3.95 -2.91
CA SER A 25 -6.48 -5.31 -2.53
C SER A 25 -5.66 -5.34 -1.24
N LEU A 26 -4.99 -4.26 -0.90
CA LEU A 26 -4.27 -4.12 0.37
C LEU A 26 -5.17 -3.58 1.48
N GLY A 27 -6.38 -3.15 1.16
CA GLY A 27 -7.29 -2.57 2.13
C GLY A 27 -7.14 -1.06 2.31
N LEU A 28 -6.39 -0.40 1.45
CA LEU A 28 -6.14 1.04 1.54
C LEU A 28 -7.12 1.76 0.62
N VAL A 29 -8.07 2.48 1.17
CA VAL A 29 -9.09 3.17 0.39
C VAL A 29 -9.11 4.68 0.61
N LYS A 30 -8.54 5.16 1.72
CA LYS A 30 -8.53 6.58 2.06
C LYS A 30 -7.13 7.01 2.48
N ILE A 31 -6.84 8.30 2.32
CA ILE A 31 -5.62 8.88 2.86
C ILE A 31 -5.61 8.67 4.37
N GLY A 32 -4.48 8.23 4.88
CA GLY A 32 -4.31 7.97 6.30
C GLY A 32 -4.61 6.53 6.70
N ASP A 33 -5.21 5.74 5.82
CA ASP A 33 -5.40 4.31 6.12
C ASP A 33 -4.07 3.62 6.23
N SER A 34 -3.95 2.77 7.22
CA SER A 34 -2.73 1.98 7.41
C SER A 34 -3.11 0.54 7.72
N ILE A 35 -2.33 -0.38 7.20
CA ILE A 35 -2.55 -1.80 7.39
C ILE A 35 -1.20 -2.49 7.56
N VAL A 36 -1.17 -3.47 8.45
CA VAL A 36 0.03 -4.29 8.66
C VAL A 36 -0.10 -5.56 7.83
N HIS A 37 0.94 -5.85 7.06
CA HIS A 37 1.04 -7.07 6.27
C HIS A 37 2.35 -7.77 6.56
N GLU A 38 2.38 -9.08 6.35
CA GLU A 38 3.64 -9.80 6.38
C GLU A 38 4.44 -9.47 5.13
N ALA A 39 5.72 -9.19 5.31
CA ALA A 39 6.61 -8.94 4.18
C ALA A 39 6.75 -10.20 3.34
N GLY A 40 6.64 -10.06 2.03
CA GLY A 40 6.75 -11.19 1.12
C GLY A 40 6.76 -10.71 -0.32
N PRO A 41 7.05 -11.61 -1.28
CA PRO A 41 7.19 -11.21 -2.68
C PRO A 41 5.92 -10.61 -3.26
N VAL A 42 4.75 -11.12 -2.88
CA VAL A 42 3.47 -10.60 -3.38
C VAL A 42 3.23 -9.19 -2.85
N ILE A 43 3.42 -9.00 -1.55
CA ILE A 43 3.24 -7.68 -0.92
C ILE A 43 4.27 -6.69 -1.44
N ASN A 44 5.52 -7.12 -1.58
CA ASN A 44 6.57 -6.26 -2.12
C ASN A 44 6.24 -5.78 -3.53
N GLY A 45 5.69 -6.65 -4.36
CA GLY A 45 5.26 -6.27 -5.69
C GLY A 45 4.16 -5.23 -5.68
N LYS A 46 3.17 -5.38 -4.80
CA LYS A 46 2.09 -4.42 -4.65
C LYS A 46 2.59 -3.07 -4.14
N ILE A 47 3.47 -3.10 -3.16
CA ILE A 47 4.07 -1.88 -2.60
C ILE A 47 4.87 -1.14 -3.67
N LYS A 48 5.57 -1.87 -4.53
CA LYS A 48 6.34 -1.26 -5.61
C LYS A 48 5.47 -0.44 -6.54
N VAL A 49 4.28 -0.93 -6.86
CA VAL A 49 3.31 -0.23 -7.69
C VAL A 49 2.84 1.06 -7.01
N LEU A 50 2.72 1.03 -5.68
CA LEU A 50 2.18 2.14 -4.90
C LEU A 50 3.26 2.97 -4.19
N ALA A 51 4.53 2.72 -4.46
CA ALA A 51 5.63 3.31 -3.69
C ALA A 51 5.55 4.83 -3.56
N HIS A 52 5.06 5.51 -4.58
CA HIS A 52 4.93 6.96 -4.56
C HIS A 52 3.62 7.45 -3.90
N LEU A 53 2.74 6.52 -3.56
CA LEU A 53 1.45 6.85 -2.94
C LEU A 53 1.37 6.43 -1.47
N VAL A 54 2.25 5.55 -1.03
CA VAL A 54 2.21 4.99 0.32
C VAL A 54 3.57 5.11 0.99
N THR A 55 3.54 5.04 2.32
CA THR A 55 4.73 4.94 3.14
C THR A 55 4.77 3.57 3.77
N VAL A 56 5.92 2.92 3.72
CA VAL A 56 6.12 1.60 4.31
C VAL A 56 7.06 1.72 5.50
N GLU A 57 6.64 1.17 6.62
CA GLU A 57 7.42 1.14 7.83
C GLU A 57 7.44 -0.27 8.40
N LYS A 58 8.46 -0.58 9.18
CA LYS A 58 8.47 -1.83 9.93
C LYS A 58 7.41 -1.77 11.04
N ALA A 59 6.65 -2.80 11.11
CA ALA A 59 5.61 -2.90 12.14
C ALA A 59 6.15 -3.56 13.42
#